data_97defb703d5822ecaa57b601652446a7
#
_entry.id   97defb703d5822ecaa57b601652446a7
#
_cell.length_a   1.000
_cell.length_b   1.000
_cell.length_c   1.000
_cell.angle_alpha   90.00
_cell.angle_beta   90.00
_cell.angle_gamma   90.00
#
_symmetry.space_group_name_H-M   'P 1'
#
loop_
_entity.id
_entity.type
_entity.pdbx_description
1 polymer ?
#
loop_
_entity_poly.entity_id
_entity_poly.type
_entity_poly.pdbx_seq_one_letter_code
_entity_poly.pdbx_strand_id
1 'polypeptide(L)'
;MAKKKISREKIINAFLFSSFDKSAGATSLQDISNFLEIKKASLYNHFSSKDEMYEATLDYCKEYLSSVNFIPDEINLIKSVEKDSLNTLLKKIIKRYLKLYEAEPLFQIYTFIHTEQYFNLKAAEISADEIAKIKDGIFDIFKIYSDYKKIKQLTEPQLENISQWFSSALINQFDIYITNKKEIVRQNPEAGAGSLFALPTDDSALDSIISITEEYI
;
A
#
# COMPACT_ATOMS: atom_id res chain seq x y z
N MET A 1 14.72 26.43 -26.07
CA MET A 1 14.35 25.41 -25.06
C MET A 1 12.85 25.33 -24.97
N ALA A 2 12.25 24.20 -25.32
CA ALA A 2 10.79 24.03 -25.20
C ALA A 2 10.40 24.09 -23.71
N LYS A 3 9.44 24.95 -23.36
CA LYS A 3 8.89 25.03 -22.00
C LYS A 3 8.32 23.67 -21.64
N LYS A 4 8.91 22.98 -20.67
CA LYS A 4 8.42 21.70 -20.12
C LYS A 4 6.98 21.93 -19.63
N LYS A 5 5.98 21.37 -20.31
CA LYS A 5 4.57 21.55 -19.94
C LYS A 5 4.33 20.80 -18.64
N ILE A 6 4.08 21.53 -17.56
CA ILE A 6 3.80 20.98 -16.23
C ILE A 6 2.31 20.74 -16.11
N SER A 7 1.90 19.63 -15.51
CA SER A 7 0.52 19.30 -15.18
C SER A 7 0.32 19.25 -13.66
N ARG A 8 -0.95 19.33 -13.21
CA ARG A 8 -1.30 19.12 -11.79
C ARG A 8 -0.78 17.78 -11.28
N GLU A 9 -0.93 16.72 -12.05
CA GLU A 9 -0.46 15.38 -11.72
C GLU A 9 1.07 15.33 -11.48
N LYS A 10 1.87 15.98 -12.33
CA LYS A 10 3.32 16.06 -12.13
C LYS A 10 3.69 16.79 -10.85
N ILE A 11 2.92 17.81 -10.45
CA ILE A 11 3.15 18.53 -9.20
C ILE A 11 2.76 17.64 -8.00
N ILE A 12 1.65 16.91 -8.08
CA ILE A 12 1.22 15.94 -7.07
C ILE A 12 2.30 14.87 -6.86
N ASN A 13 2.79 14.26 -7.94
CA ASN A 13 3.86 13.28 -7.86
C ASN A 13 5.13 13.88 -7.24
N ALA A 14 5.52 15.09 -7.65
CA ALA A 14 6.67 15.79 -7.05
C ALA A 14 6.47 16.07 -5.56
N PHE A 15 5.24 16.34 -5.11
CA PHE A 15 4.94 16.50 -3.70
C PHE A 15 5.08 15.18 -2.94
N LEU A 16 4.52 14.09 -3.46
CA LEU A 16 4.69 12.74 -2.88
C LEU A 16 6.17 12.37 -2.73
N PHE A 17 6.96 12.54 -3.80
CA PHE A 17 8.39 12.26 -3.77
C PHE A 17 9.16 13.17 -2.81
N SER A 18 8.87 14.47 -2.80
CA SER A 18 9.54 15.41 -1.89
C SER A 18 9.19 15.16 -0.42
N SER A 19 8.00 14.63 -0.13
CA SER A 19 7.57 14.28 1.24
C SER A 19 8.03 12.90 1.69
N PHE A 20 8.60 12.11 0.83
CA PHE A 20 9.08 10.78 1.15
C PHE A 20 10.17 10.78 2.24
N ASP A 21 11.13 11.72 2.18
CA ASP A 21 12.21 11.82 3.17
C ASP A 21 11.84 12.60 4.42
N LYS A 22 10.73 13.36 4.36
CA LYS A 22 10.37 14.30 5.42
C LYS A 22 8.88 14.47 5.54
N SER A 23 8.00 14.25 6.05
CA SER A 23 6.54 14.47 6.06
C SER A 23 6.03 15.56 5.10
N ALA A 24 4.74 15.56 4.78
CA ALA A 24 4.10 16.59 3.98
C ALA A 24 4.20 17.98 4.64
N GLY A 25 4.10 18.03 5.96
CA GLY A 25 4.26 19.27 6.74
C GLY A 25 5.62 19.94 6.53
N ALA A 26 6.70 19.13 6.56
CA ALA A 26 8.07 19.60 6.39
C ALA A 26 8.47 19.88 4.94
N THR A 27 7.68 19.41 3.96
CA THR A 27 7.95 19.65 2.54
C THR A 27 7.55 21.07 2.15
N SER A 28 8.49 21.82 1.58
CA SER A 28 8.26 23.20 1.14
C SER A 28 7.92 23.25 -0.35
N LEU A 29 7.29 24.36 -0.79
CA LEU A 29 7.10 24.62 -2.22
C LEU A 29 8.43 24.72 -2.99
N GLN A 30 9.52 25.08 -2.29
CA GLN A 30 10.86 25.10 -2.88
C GLN A 30 11.35 23.67 -3.19
N ASP A 31 11.11 22.71 -2.30
CA ASP A 31 11.47 21.31 -2.53
C ASP A 31 10.77 20.76 -3.79
N ILE A 32 9.45 21.01 -3.90
CA ILE A 32 8.66 20.58 -5.05
C ILE A 32 9.13 21.24 -6.34
N SER A 33 9.42 22.55 -6.29
CA SER A 33 9.89 23.28 -7.48
C SER A 33 11.30 22.86 -7.89
N ASN A 34 12.17 22.54 -6.94
CA ASN A 34 13.50 22.01 -7.22
C ASN A 34 13.43 20.62 -7.85
N PHE A 35 12.57 19.74 -7.31
CA PHE A 35 12.36 18.40 -7.90
C PHE A 35 11.89 18.47 -9.35
N LEU A 36 11.03 19.43 -9.68
CA LEU A 36 10.51 19.64 -11.03
C LEU A 36 11.44 20.48 -11.94
N GLU A 37 12.50 21.04 -11.39
CA GLU A 37 13.40 21.99 -12.10
C GLU A 37 12.65 23.22 -12.65
N ILE A 38 11.76 23.79 -11.83
CA ILE A 38 10.96 24.96 -12.21
C ILE A 38 11.04 26.08 -11.19
N LYS A 39 10.53 27.26 -11.55
CA LYS A 39 10.39 28.36 -10.61
C LYS A 39 9.20 28.11 -9.68
N LYS A 40 9.32 28.38 -8.39
CA LYS A 40 8.25 28.28 -7.40
C LYS A 40 6.95 28.95 -7.85
N ALA A 41 7.06 30.13 -8.51
CA ALA A 41 5.90 30.85 -9.05
C ALA A 41 5.09 30.01 -10.07
N SER A 42 5.70 29.04 -10.75
CA SER A 42 5.01 28.18 -11.71
C SER A 42 4.03 27.20 -11.05
N LEU A 43 4.23 26.88 -9.78
CA LEU A 43 3.31 26.04 -9.01
C LEU A 43 1.95 26.72 -8.80
N TYR A 44 1.97 28.04 -8.58
CA TYR A 44 0.75 28.84 -8.38
C TYR A 44 -0.12 28.99 -9.62
N ASN A 45 0.37 28.59 -10.81
CA ASN A 45 -0.48 28.49 -12.01
C ASN A 45 -1.42 27.27 -11.95
N HIS A 46 -1.18 26.33 -11.03
CA HIS A 46 -1.90 25.07 -10.91
C HIS A 46 -2.62 24.90 -9.58
N PHE A 47 -2.07 25.47 -8.51
CA PHE A 47 -2.60 25.38 -7.15
C PHE A 47 -2.51 26.74 -6.47
N SER A 48 -3.58 27.18 -5.81
CA SER A 48 -3.64 28.46 -5.12
C SER A 48 -2.80 28.48 -3.83
N SER A 49 -2.60 27.31 -3.23
CA SER A 49 -1.86 27.15 -1.95
C SER A 49 -1.18 25.79 -1.87
N LYS A 50 -0.30 25.62 -0.85
CA LYS A 50 0.26 24.33 -0.48
C LYS A 50 -0.85 23.39 0.03
N ASP A 51 -1.84 23.91 0.73
CA ASP A 51 -2.93 23.13 1.30
C ASP A 51 -3.82 22.55 0.19
N GLU A 52 -4.13 23.34 -0.86
CA GLU A 52 -4.84 22.80 -2.05
C GLU A 52 -4.04 21.68 -2.72
N MET A 53 -2.72 21.82 -2.79
CA MET A 53 -1.85 20.80 -3.36
C MET A 53 -1.84 19.54 -2.49
N TYR A 54 -1.81 19.68 -1.17
CA TYR A 54 -1.88 18.59 -0.21
C TYR A 54 -3.21 17.83 -0.34
N GLU A 55 -4.35 18.55 -0.35
CA GLU A 55 -5.66 17.92 -0.52
C GLU A 55 -5.79 17.18 -1.87
N ALA A 56 -5.31 17.79 -2.96
CA ALA A 56 -5.29 17.12 -4.26
C ALA A 56 -4.37 15.88 -4.28
N THR A 57 -3.33 15.86 -3.44
CA THR A 57 -2.45 14.69 -3.30
C THR A 57 -3.16 13.57 -2.54
N LEU A 58 -3.94 13.88 -1.50
CA LEU A 58 -4.78 12.88 -0.82
C LEU A 58 -5.84 12.30 -1.76
N ASP A 59 -6.50 13.13 -2.59
CA ASP A 59 -7.45 12.65 -3.60
C ASP A 59 -6.80 11.71 -4.61
N TYR A 60 -5.63 12.06 -5.10
CA TYR A 60 -4.84 11.20 -5.98
C TYR A 60 -4.49 9.85 -5.33
N CYS A 61 -4.05 9.89 -4.06
CA CYS A 61 -3.74 8.66 -3.31
C CYS A 61 -4.98 7.78 -3.15
N LYS A 62 -6.13 8.36 -2.81
CA LYS A 62 -7.41 7.66 -2.69
C LYS A 62 -7.80 6.98 -3.99
N GLU A 63 -7.79 7.72 -5.09
CA GLU A 63 -8.12 7.19 -6.41
C GLU A 63 -7.18 6.05 -6.82
N TYR A 64 -5.87 6.23 -6.61
CA TYR A 64 -4.88 5.21 -6.95
C TYR A 64 -5.09 3.93 -6.13
N LEU A 65 -5.19 4.04 -4.79
CA LEU A 65 -5.40 2.90 -3.90
C LEU A 65 -6.75 2.21 -4.15
N SER A 66 -7.78 2.94 -4.60
CA SER A 66 -9.07 2.32 -4.95
C SER A 66 -8.95 1.33 -6.11
N SER A 67 -7.99 1.55 -7.01
CA SER A 67 -7.71 0.66 -8.16
C SER A 67 -6.85 -0.56 -7.83
N VAL A 68 -6.26 -0.61 -6.62
CA VAL A 68 -5.40 -1.72 -6.18
C VAL A 68 -6.25 -2.75 -5.45
N ASN A 69 -6.36 -3.96 -6.02
CA ASN A 69 -7.07 -5.07 -5.42
C ASN A 69 -6.12 -5.98 -4.62
N PHE A 70 -6.54 -6.36 -3.40
CA PHE A 70 -5.80 -7.35 -2.61
C PHE A 70 -5.82 -8.72 -3.30
N ILE A 71 -7.00 -9.21 -3.65
CA ILE A 71 -7.14 -10.40 -4.49
C ILE A 71 -7.07 -9.93 -5.95
N PRO A 72 -6.10 -10.43 -6.75
CA PRO A 72 -6.03 -10.10 -8.17
C PRO A 72 -7.28 -10.53 -8.94
N ASP A 73 -7.71 -9.73 -9.92
CA ASP A 73 -8.90 -10.03 -10.74
C ASP A 73 -8.76 -11.36 -11.53
N GLU A 74 -7.52 -11.76 -11.82
CA GLU A 74 -7.23 -13.02 -12.53
C GLU A 74 -7.41 -14.26 -11.63
N ILE A 75 -7.49 -14.08 -10.31
CA ILE A 75 -7.69 -15.19 -9.36
C ILE A 75 -9.17 -15.48 -9.22
N ASN A 76 -9.57 -16.65 -9.69
CA ASN A 76 -10.87 -17.22 -9.40
C ASN A 76 -10.76 -18.09 -8.14
N LEU A 77 -11.31 -17.62 -7.02
CA LEU A 77 -11.22 -18.30 -5.73
C LEU A 77 -11.82 -19.70 -5.75
N ILE A 78 -12.92 -19.92 -6.50
CA ILE A 78 -13.56 -21.24 -6.63
C ILE A 78 -12.60 -22.23 -7.29
N LYS A 79 -11.95 -21.83 -8.37
CA LYS A 79 -10.95 -22.68 -9.05
C LYS A 79 -9.69 -22.87 -8.22
N SER A 80 -9.34 -21.87 -7.43
CA SER A 80 -8.14 -21.92 -6.58
C SER A 80 -8.33 -22.89 -5.41
N VAL A 81 -9.49 -22.90 -4.74
CA VAL A 81 -9.77 -23.82 -3.62
C VAL A 81 -9.74 -25.29 -4.03
N GLU A 82 -10.00 -25.60 -5.31
CA GLU A 82 -9.91 -26.96 -5.84
C GLU A 82 -8.46 -27.43 -6.05
N LYS A 83 -7.55 -26.50 -6.37
CA LYS A 83 -6.19 -26.79 -6.83
C LYS A 83 -5.11 -26.50 -5.80
N ASP A 84 -5.27 -25.45 -5.03
CA ASP A 84 -4.26 -24.91 -4.13
C ASP A 84 -4.65 -25.17 -2.66
N SER A 85 -3.66 -25.44 -1.82
CA SER A 85 -3.87 -25.37 -0.37
C SER A 85 -4.08 -23.90 0.04
N LEU A 86 -4.71 -23.70 1.19
CA LEU A 86 -4.90 -22.35 1.76
C LEU A 86 -3.57 -21.59 1.86
N ASN A 87 -2.54 -22.24 2.40
CA ASN A 87 -1.19 -21.69 2.53
C ASN A 87 -0.63 -21.23 1.17
N THR A 88 -0.74 -22.08 0.14
CA THR A 88 -0.25 -21.77 -1.21
C THR A 88 -0.94 -20.54 -1.78
N LEU A 89 -2.27 -20.45 -1.65
CA LEU A 89 -3.04 -19.34 -2.17
C LEU A 89 -2.74 -18.04 -1.41
N LEU A 90 -2.72 -18.09 -0.07
CA LEU A 90 -2.38 -16.93 0.76
C LEU A 90 -0.99 -16.39 0.42
N LYS A 91 0.03 -17.25 0.40
CA LYS A 91 1.40 -16.84 0.02
C LYS A 91 1.44 -16.18 -1.34
N LYS A 92 0.77 -16.75 -2.33
CA LYS A 92 0.72 -16.20 -3.70
C LYS A 92 0.13 -14.80 -3.73
N ILE A 93 -1.03 -14.60 -3.08
CA ILE A 93 -1.72 -13.31 -3.05
C ILE A 93 -0.92 -12.27 -2.27
N ILE A 94 -0.46 -12.62 -1.06
CA ILE A 94 0.26 -11.71 -0.18
C ILE A 94 1.59 -11.27 -0.80
N LYS A 95 2.39 -12.21 -1.33
CA LYS A 95 3.67 -11.86 -1.97
C LYS A 95 3.46 -10.96 -3.19
N ARG A 96 2.42 -11.23 -4.00
CA ARG A 96 2.06 -10.33 -5.11
C ARG A 96 1.70 -8.95 -4.62
N TYR A 97 0.88 -8.85 -3.55
CA TYR A 97 0.46 -7.58 -2.99
C TYR A 97 1.65 -6.78 -2.45
N LEU A 98 2.51 -7.40 -1.64
CA LEU A 98 3.76 -6.78 -1.18
C LEU A 98 4.61 -6.25 -2.33
N LYS A 99 4.75 -7.05 -3.40
CA LYS A 99 5.56 -6.66 -4.56
C LYS A 99 5.01 -5.46 -5.32
N LEU A 100 3.70 -5.22 -5.32
CA LEU A 100 3.12 -4.02 -5.92
C LEU A 100 3.64 -2.74 -5.24
N TYR A 101 3.78 -2.79 -3.92
CA TYR A 101 4.25 -1.65 -3.12
C TYR A 101 5.78 -1.46 -3.16
N GLU A 102 6.50 -2.32 -3.86
CA GLU A 102 7.91 -2.06 -4.18
C GLU A 102 8.09 -1.02 -5.29
N ALA A 103 7.05 -0.78 -6.08
CA ALA A 103 7.07 0.10 -7.23
C ALA A 103 6.48 1.48 -6.92
N GLU A 104 6.98 2.49 -7.62
CA GLU A 104 6.39 3.82 -7.63
C GLU A 104 5.08 3.82 -8.46
N PRO A 105 4.08 4.59 -8.09
CA PRO A 105 4.03 5.50 -6.95
C PRO A 105 3.51 4.85 -5.66
N LEU A 106 3.15 3.55 -5.65
CA LEU A 106 2.52 2.90 -4.50
C LEU A 106 3.39 2.96 -3.24
N PHE A 107 4.70 2.84 -3.39
CA PHE A 107 5.61 2.97 -2.26
C PHE A 107 5.53 4.35 -1.59
N GLN A 108 5.50 5.41 -2.39
CA GLN A 108 5.35 6.78 -1.89
C GLN A 108 3.96 7.03 -1.35
N ILE A 109 2.91 6.54 -2.01
CA ILE A 109 1.52 6.65 -1.57
C ILE A 109 1.35 6.01 -0.19
N TYR A 110 1.82 4.78 -0.02
CA TYR A 110 1.74 4.08 1.27
C TYR A 110 2.41 4.88 2.38
N THR A 111 3.69 5.25 2.18
CA THR A 111 4.44 6.00 3.19
C THR A 111 3.81 7.36 3.49
N PHE A 112 3.25 8.03 2.50
CA PHE A 112 2.55 9.30 2.66
C PHE A 112 1.28 9.14 3.50
N ILE A 113 0.38 8.25 3.10
CA ILE A 113 -0.91 8.03 3.78
C ILE A 113 -0.70 7.54 5.21
N HIS A 114 0.19 6.56 5.44
CA HIS A 114 0.45 6.01 6.77
C HIS A 114 1.22 6.98 7.70
N THR A 115 1.89 7.98 7.15
CA THR A 115 2.45 9.07 7.94
C THR A 115 1.38 10.11 8.29
N GLU A 116 0.59 10.54 7.31
CA GLU A 116 -0.37 11.63 7.46
C GLU A 116 -1.67 11.22 8.18
N GLN A 117 -1.99 9.92 8.27
CA GLN A 117 -3.19 9.42 8.97
C GLN A 117 -3.31 9.87 10.43
N TYR A 118 -2.20 10.19 11.08
CA TYR A 118 -2.19 10.69 12.47
C TYR A 118 -2.50 12.19 12.59
N PHE A 119 -2.51 12.91 11.46
CA PHE A 119 -2.64 14.36 11.42
C PHE A 119 -3.82 14.83 10.56
N ASN A 120 -4.36 13.96 9.70
CA ASN A 120 -5.40 14.30 8.75
C ASN A 120 -6.46 13.20 8.67
N LEU A 121 -7.74 13.57 8.89
CA LEU A 121 -8.85 12.63 8.91
C LEU A 121 -9.03 11.91 7.56
N LYS A 122 -8.90 12.61 6.44
CA LYS A 122 -9.02 12.03 5.10
C LYS A 122 -7.91 10.99 4.84
N ALA A 123 -6.68 11.24 5.29
CA ALA A 123 -5.61 10.26 5.23
C ALA A 123 -5.91 9.03 6.10
N ALA A 124 -6.49 9.23 7.30
CA ALA A 124 -6.92 8.14 8.17
C ALA A 124 -8.04 7.29 7.53
N GLU A 125 -9.01 7.93 6.86
CA GLU A 125 -10.07 7.23 6.11
C GLU A 125 -9.49 6.41 4.96
N ILE A 126 -8.55 6.96 4.19
CA ILE A 126 -7.88 6.24 3.09
C ILE A 126 -7.13 5.02 3.62
N SER A 127 -6.40 5.16 4.72
CA SER A 127 -5.71 4.04 5.39
C SER A 127 -6.70 2.97 5.87
N ALA A 128 -7.81 3.39 6.47
CA ALA A 128 -8.86 2.47 6.95
C ALA A 128 -9.51 1.70 5.80
N ASP A 129 -9.78 2.37 4.66
CA ASP A 129 -10.34 1.73 3.46
C ASP A 129 -9.39 0.66 2.89
N GLU A 130 -8.08 0.92 2.91
CA GLU A 130 -7.07 -0.06 2.48
C GLU A 130 -7.03 -1.28 3.41
N ILE A 131 -7.02 -1.05 4.72
CA ILE A 131 -7.05 -2.11 5.74
C ILE A 131 -8.32 -2.96 5.61
N ALA A 132 -9.48 -2.32 5.43
CA ALA A 132 -10.75 -3.02 5.23
C ALA A 132 -10.71 -3.92 3.99
N LYS A 133 -10.18 -3.44 2.88
CA LYS A 133 -10.03 -4.21 1.64
C LYS A 133 -9.17 -5.48 1.83
N ILE A 134 -8.10 -5.40 2.61
CA ILE A 134 -7.26 -6.57 2.94
C ILE A 134 -8.07 -7.55 3.80
N LYS A 135 -8.74 -7.07 4.84
CA LYS A 135 -9.55 -7.89 5.74
C LYS A 135 -10.66 -8.62 4.98
N ASP A 136 -11.39 -7.91 4.13
CA ASP A 136 -12.48 -8.47 3.34
C ASP A 136 -11.97 -9.55 2.36
N GLY A 137 -10.83 -9.30 1.72
CA GLY A 137 -10.20 -10.31 0.86
C GLY A 137 -9.75 -11.55 1.62
N ILE A 138 -9.23 -11.42 2.83
CA ILE A 138 -8.89 -12.56 3.71
C ILE A 138 -10.17 -13.31 4.14
N PHE A 139 -11.24 -12.57 4.48
CA PHE A 139 -12.52 -13.15 4.82
C PHE A 139 -13.07 -14.01 3.66
N ASP A 140 -13.05 -13.48 2.45
CA ASP A 140 -13.53 -14.21 1.26
C ASP A 140 -12.72 -15.49 1.02
N ILE A 141 -11.39 -15.44 1.21
CA ILE A 141 -10.54 -16.63 1.08
C ILE A 141 -10.90 -17.66 2.14
N PHE A 142 -10.98 -17.29 3.41
CA PHE A 142 -11.31 -18.23 4.49
C PHE A 142 -12.71 -18.79 4.34
N LYS A 143 -13.67 -17.96 3.97
CA LYS A 143 -15.04 -18.38 3.72
C LYS A 143 -15.12 -19.47 2.66
N ILE A 144 -14.51 -19.27 1.50
CA ILE A 144 -14.58 -20.26 0.43
C ILE A 144 -13.88 -21.56 0.80
N TYR A 145 -12.73 -21.51 1.51
CA TYR A 145 -12.07 -22.73 1.98
C TYR A 145 -12.88 -23.48 3.03
N SER A 146 -13.63 -22.75 3.90
CA SER A 146 -14.56 -23.33 4.86
C SER A 146 -15.77 -23.97 4.18
N ASP A 147 -16.38 -23.27 3.21
CA ASP A 147 -17.56 -23.76 2.46
C ASP A 147 -17.22 -25.03 1.65
N TYR A 148 -16.01 -25.13 1.09
CA TYR A 148 -15.51 -26.30 0.38
C TYR A 148 -14.91 -27.39 1.30
N LYS A 149 -14.99 -27.22 2.62
CA LYS A 149 -14.48 -28.18 3.63
C LYS A 149 -12.98 -28.49 3.47
N LYS A 150 -12.22 -27.52 3.00
CA LYS A 150 -10.76 -27.60 2.91
C LYS A 150 -10.07 -27.19 4.21
N ILE A 151 -10.81 -26.50 5.07
CA ILE A 151 -10.49 -26.18 6.45
C ILE A 151 -11.70 -26.50 7.32
N LYS A 152 -11.57 -26.34 8.64
CA LYS A 152 -12.69 -26.48 9.57
C LYS A 152 -13.85 -25.59 9.15
N GLN A 153 -15.08 -26.09 9.26
CA GLN A 153 -16.27 -25.27 9.05
C GLN A 153 -16.39 -24.21 10.14
N LEU A 154 -16.34 -22.95 9.71
CA LEU A 154 -16.41 -21.80 10.59
C LEU A 154 -17.77 -21.10 10.44
N THR A 155 -18.29 -20.63 11.56
CA THR A 155 -19.43 -19.73 11.57
C THR A 155 -18.99 -18.33 11.10
N GLU A 156 -19.94 -17.51 10.64
CA GLU A 156 -19.65 -16.15 10.18
C GLU A 156 -18.91 -15.30 11.25
N PRO A 157 -19.31 -15.30 12.54
CA PRO A 157 -18.54 -14.60 13.57
C PRO A 157 -17.10 -15.13 13.77
N GLN A 158 -16.89 -16.44 13.56
CA GLN A 158 -15.52 -17.01 13.62
C GLN A 158 -14.70 -16.56 12.42
N LEU A 159 -15.27 -16.54 11.21
CA LEU A 159 -14.64 -16.01 10.02
C LEU A 159 -14.25 -14.54 10.18
N GLU A 160 -15.15 -13.71 10.70
CA GLU A 160 -14.88 -12.30 10.99
C GLU A 160 -13.70 -12.13 11.95
N ASN A 161 -13.70 -12.86 13.06
CA ASN A 161 -12.67 -12.77 14.08
C ASN A 161 -11.30 -13.21 13.56
N ILE A 162 -11.24 -14.35 12.87
CA ILE A 162 -9.95 -14.85 12.35
C ILE A 162 -9.42 -13.98 11.22
N SER A 163 -10.31 -13.44 10.35
CA SER A 163 -9.91 -12.52 9.29
C SER A 163 -9.39 -11.21 9.85
N GLN A 164 -10.02 -10.67 10.90
CA GLN A 164 -9.54 -9.49 11.59
C GLN A 164 -8.16 -9.71 12.22
N TRP A 165 -7.97 -10.85 12.89
CA TRP A 165 -6.69 -11.18 13.51
C TRP A 165 -5.58 -11.36 12.47
N PHE A 166 -5.86 -12.16 11.43
CA PHE A 166 -4.88 -12.44 10.37
C PHE A 166 -4.49 -11.16 9.62
N SER A 167 -5.46 -10.33 9.22
CA SER A 167 -5.18 -9.09 8.52
C SER A 167 -4.38 -8.11 9.39
N SER A 168 -4.65 -8.04 10.69
CA SER A 168 -3.87 -7.20 11.62
C SER A 168 -2.41 -7.64 11.70
N ALA A 169 -2.16 -8.94 11.79
CA ALA A 169 -0.80 -9.49 11.78
C ALA A 169 -0.10 -9.23 10.43
N LEU A 170 -0.82 -9.41 9.32
CA LEU A 170 -0.30 -9.16 7.98
C LEU A 170 0.05 -7.67 7.77
N ILE A 171 -0.81 -6.75 8.18
CA ILE A 171 -0.58 -5.31 8.06
C ILE A 171 0.66 -4.91 8.87
N ASN A 172 0.82 -5.43 10.08
CA ASN A 172 2.03 -5.16 10.87
C ASN A 172 3.31 -5.64 10.15
N GLN A 173 3.29 -6.83 9.53
CA GLN A 173 4.42 -7.30 8.73
C GLN A 173 4.66 -6.44 7.49
N PHE A 174 3.59 -5.93 6.89
CA PHE A 174 3.67 -5.02 5.77
C PHE A 174 4.33 -3.68 6.16
N ASP A 175 3.95 -3.11 7.30
CA ASP A 175 4.59 -1.89 7.83
C ASP A 175 6.09 -2.09 8.09
N ILE A 176 6.47 -3.21 8.68
CA ILE A 176 7.88 -3.57 8.90
C ILE A 176 8.62 -3.66 7.56
N TYR A 177 8.03 -4.33 6.58
CA TYR A 177 8.61 -4.49 5.24
C TYR A 177 8.84 -3.14 4.55
N ILE A 178 7.83 -2.26 4.53
CA ILE A 178 7.91 -0.93 3.91
C ILE A 178 8.93 -0.04 4.65
N THR A 179 8.96 -0.11 5.99
CA THR A 179 9.93 0.65 6.80
C THR A 179 11.37 0.24 6.49
N ASN A 180 11.64 -1.06 6.40
CA ASN A 180 12.95 -1.59 6.04
C ASN A 180 13.35 -1.16 4.61
N LYS A 181 12.41 -1.22 3.68
CA LYS A 181 12.65 -0.76 2.31
C LYS A 181 12.95 0.74 2.26
N LYS A 182 12.20 1.55 3.00
CA LYS A 182 12.43 3.00 3.08
C LYS A 182 13.83 3.31 3.58
N GLU A 183 14.33 2.58 4.57
CA GLU A 183 15.69 2.77 5.09
C GLU A 183 16.76 2.42 4.04
N ILE A 184 16.57 1.35 3.28
CA ILE A 184 17.49 1.01 2.18
C ILE A 184 17.53 2.11 1.10
N VAL A 185 16.36 2.63 0.72
CA VAL A 185 16.27 3.74 -0.25
C VAL A 185 16.98 5.00 0.27
N ARG A 186 16.82 5.32 1.56
CA ARG A 186 17.51 6.45 2.20
C ARG A 186 19.03 6.31 2.20
N GLN A 187 19.52 5.09 2.41
CA GLN A 187 20.97 4.80 2.36
C GLN A 187 21.53 4.80 0.92
N ASN A 188 20.67 4.63 -0.07
CA ASN A 188 21.07 4.52 -1.48
C ASN A 188 20.19 5.42 -2.38
N PRO A 189 20.22 6.75 -2.20
CA PRO A 189 19.27 7.66 -2.86
C PRO A 189 19.41 7.67 -4.40
N GLU A 190 20.57 7.32 -4.94
CA GLU A 190 20.82 7.27 -6.39
C GLU A 190 20.14 6.07 -7.07
N ALA A 191 19.80 5.04 -6.31
CA ALA A 191 19.19 3.81 -6.84
C ALA A 191 17.68 3.92 -7.09
N GLY A 192 17.03 4.96 -6.54
CA GLY A 192 15.59 5.17 -6.63
C GLY A 192 14.76 4.14 -5.83
N ALA A 193 13.47 4.39 -5.66
CA ALA A 193 12.57 3.52 -4.89
C ALA A 193 12.29 2.17 -5.58
N GLY A 194 12.55 2.08 -6.87
CA GLY A 194 11.87 1.08 -7.71
C GLY A 194 12.61 -0.19 -8.02
N SER A 195 13.90 -0.23 -8.22
CA SER A 195 14.37 -1.34 -9.05
C SER A 195 15.60 -2.11 -8.58
N LEU A 196 16.45 -1.55 -7.78
CA LEU A 196 17.76 -2.17 -7.56
C LEU A 196 17.86 -3.03 -6.30
N PHE A 197 16.91 -2.90 -5.38
CA PHE A 197 16.95 -3.67 -4.13
C PHE A 197 15.55 -4.24 -3.84
N ALA A 198 15.19 -5.32 -4.56
CA ALA A 198 14.12 -6.18 -4.08
C ALA A 198 14.55 -6.71 -2.70
N LEU A 199 13.89 -6.21 -1.65
CA LEU A 199 14.02 -6.84 -0.34
C LEU A 199 13.46 -8.25 -0.45
N PRO A 200 14.15 -9.26 0.06
CA PRO A 200 13.51 -10.55 0.23
C PRO A 200 12.32 -10.37 1.17
N THR A 201 11.16 -10.89 0.80
CA THR A 201 10.05 -11.04 1.75
C THR A 201 10.54 -11.87 2.93
N ASP A 202 10.18 -11.48 4.14
CA ASP A 202 10.41 -12.33 5.30
C ASP A 202 9.41 -13.50 5.25
N ASP A 203 9.79 -14.51 4.48
CA ASP A 203 8.97 -15.70 4.31
C ASP A 203 8.73 -16.42 5.64
N SER A 204 9.66 -16.32 6.61
CA SER A 204 9.53 -16.96 7.91
C SER A 204 8.42 -16.31 8.75
N ALA A 205 8.32 -14.98 8.74
CA ALA A 205 7.25 -14.25 9.42
C ALA A 205 5.88 -14.53 8.78
N LEU A 206 5.82 -14.54 7.46
CA LEU A 206 4.60 -14.88 6.71
C LEU A 206 4.18 -16.33 6.96
N ASP A 207 5.13 -17.27 6.96
CA ASP A 207 4.88 -18.67 7.23
C ASP A 207 4.37 -18.88 8.67
N SER A 208 4.92 -18.14 9.64
CA SER A 208 4.46 -18.17 11.02
C SER A 208 3.01 -17.68 11.17
N ILE A 209 2.65 -16.57 10.53
CA ILE A 209 1.28 -16.04 10.55
C ILE A 209 0.29 -17.06 9.95
N ILE A 210 0.63 -17.65 8.81
CA ILE A 210 -0.23 -18.64 8.13
C ILE A 210 -0.32 -19.92 8.97
N SER A 211 0.80 -20.44 9.49
CA SER A 211 0.83 -21.66 10.30
C SER A 211 0.00 -21.53 11.56
N ILE A 212 0.15 -20.41 12.31
CA ILE A 212 -0.66 -20.18 13.51
C ILE A 212 -2.15 -20.11 13.12
N THR A 213 -2.48 -19.49 11.98
CA THR A 213 -3.87 -19.42 11.53
C THR A 213 -4.42 -20.83 11.23
N GLU A 214 -3.65 -21.66 10.54
CA GLU A 214 -4.05 -23.05 10.21
C GLU A 214 -4.30 -23.93 11.46
N GLU A 215 -3.68 -23.62 12.61
CA GLU A 215 -3.96 -24.32 13.88
C GLU A 215 -5.36 -24.02 14.43
N TYR A 216 -5.95 -22.86 14.09
CA TYR A 216 -7.26 -22.43 14.60
C TYR A 216 -8.41 -22.73 13.63
N ILE A 217 -8.13 -22.97 12.37
CA ILE A 217 -9.11 -23.22 11.30
C ILE A 217 -8.90 -24.61 10.69
#